data_048d7b299c8e5b755a2082f8cf0b2b32
#
_entry.id   048d7b299c8e5b755a2082f8cf0b2b32
#
_cell.length_a   1.000
_cell.length_b   1.000
_cell.length_c   1.000
_cell.angle_alpha   90.00
_cell.angle_beta   90.00
_cell.angle_gamma   90.00
#
_symmetry.space_group_name_H-M   'P 1'
#
loop_
_entity.id
_entity.type
_entity.pdbx_description
1 polymer ?
#
loop_
_entity_poly.entity_id
_entity_poly.type
_entity_poly.pdbx_seq_one_letter_code
_entity_poly.pdbx_strand_id
1 'polypeptide(L)'
;MTTITQTDASWRDDAIVIGLVSLAHASSHFSHLLLPLMFPKFIETFGFSYSELGLLMSVFFVVSGVGQASAGFLVDRLGAKPVLYGALAFLALACLTASLAQSYAGLMLSATLFGLGNCSFHPVDFTILNQRVSLPRQSNTQSGCPAVPGEKS
;
A
#
# COMPACT_ATOMS: atom_id res chain seq x y z
N MET A 1 5.71 16.59 -35.78
CA MET A 1 5.95 15.22 -35.23
C MET A 1 7.06 15.33 -34.21
N THR A 2 6.73 15.43 -32.94
CA THR A 2 7.72 15.54 -31.85
C THR A 2 8.05 14.12 -31.44
N THR A 3 9.23 13.66 -31.80
CA THR A 3 9.77 12.38 -31.37
C THR A 3 10.05 12.48 -29.86
N ILE A 4 9.20 11.86 -29.03
CA ILE A 4 9.48 11.70 -27.62
C ILE A 4 10.61 10.68 -27.54
N THR A 5 11.84 11.14 -27.31
CA THR A 5 12.97 10.29 -26.93
C THR A 5 12.61 9.68 -25.57
N GLN A 6 12.17 8.41 -25.59
CA GLN A 6 12.16 7.59 -24.39
C GLN A 6 13.61 7.45 -23.93
N THR A 7 13.96 8.10 -22.84
CA THR A 7 15.18 7.79 -22.10
C THR A 7 15.04 6.35 -21.64
N ASP A 8 15.92 5.48 -22.11
CA ASP A 8 16.05 4.10 -21.62
C ASP A 8 16.32 4.16 -20.11
N ALA A 9 15.24 4.10 -19.32
CA ALA A 9 15.38 3.93 -17.89
C ALA A 9 16.14 2.62 -17.66
N SER A 10 17.26 2.72 -16.96
CA SER A 10 18.10 1.57 -16.68
C SER A 10 17.27 0.51 -15.95
N TRP A 11 17.37 -0.77 -16.34
CA TRP A 11 16.72 -1.88 -15.63
C TRP A 11 17.03 -1.89 -14.13
N ARG A 12 18.15 -1.26 -13.73
CA ARG A 12 18.56 -1.08 -12.33
C ARG A 12 17.65 -0.08 -11.61
N ASP A 13 17.27 1.00 -12.29
CA ASP A 13 16.39 2.02 -11.70
C ASP A 13 14.98 1.45 -11.52
N ASP A 14 14.48 0.70 -12.49
CA ASP A 14 13.21 -0.01 -12.40
C ASP A 14 13.24 -1.03 -11.25
N ALA A 15 14.32 -1.82 -11.13
CA ALA A 15 14.48 -2.80 -10.06
C ALA A 15 14.52 -2.15 -8.66
N ILE A 16 15.18 -0.99 -8.52
CA ILE A 16 15.21 -0.23 -7.26
C ILE A 16 13.81 0.27 -6.91
N VAL A 17 13.08 0.84 -7.86
CA VAL A 17 11.72 1.34 -7.61
C VAL A 17 10.80 0.20 -7.21
N ILE A 18 10.81 -0.91 -7.96
CA ILE A 18 10.01 -2.10 -7.66
C ILE A 18 10.39 -2.64 -6.27
N GLY A 19 11.67 -2.75 -5.96
CA GLY A 19 12.15 -3.25 -4.67
C GLY A 19 11.71 -2.39 -3.49
N LEU A 20 11.82 -1.06 -3.60
CA LEU A 20 11.40 -0.12 -2.56
C LEU A 20 9.89 -0.11 -2.36
N VAL A 21 9.11 -0.13 -3.43
CA VAL A 21 7.65 -0.21 -3.36
C VAL A 21 7.22 -1.55 -2.76
N SER A 22 7.85 -2.65 -3.17
CA SER A 22 7.56 -3.98 -2.61
C SER A 22 7.90 -4.05 -1.12
N LEU A 23 8.99 -3.44 -0.66
CA LEU A 23 9.35 -3.37 0.75
C LEU A 23 8.32 -2.56 1.55
N ALA A 24 7.91 -1.40 1.05
CA ALA A 24 6.87 -0.59 1.66
C ALA A 24 5.53 -1.35 1.75
N HIS A 25 5.15 -2.04 0.67
CA HIS A 25 3.96 -2.88 0.63
C HIS A 25 4.04 -4.06 1.61
N ALA A 26 5.18 -4.74 1.69
CA ALA A 26 5.42 -5.81 2.66
C ALA A 26 5.28 -5.30 4.10
N SER A 27 5.73 -4.08 4.41
CA SER A 27 5.56 -3.45 5.73
C SER A 27 4.09 -3.24 6.08
N SER A 28 3.25 -2.91 5.10
CA SER A 28 1.80 -2.82 5.27
C SER A 28 1.21 -4.18 5.63
N HIS A 29 1.53 -5.24 4.89
CA HIS A 29 1.06 -6.60 5.18
C HIS A 29 1.57 -7.13 6.52
N PHE A 30 2.83 -6.84 6.87
CA PHE A 30 3.37 -7.19 8.17
C PHE A 30 2.56 -6.56 9.30
N SER A 31 2.11 -5.31 9.14
CA SER A 31 1.27 -4.62 10.12
C SER A 31 -0.08 -5.31 10.36
N HIS A 32 -0.66 -5.93 9.33
CA HIS A 32 -1.90 -6.71 9.46
C HIS A 32 -1.73 -7.93 10.37
N LEU A 33 -0.56 -8.54 10.38
CA LEU A 33 -0.26 -9.74 11.16
C LEU A 33 0.18 -9.41 12.58
N LEU A 34 0.73 -8.22 12.79
CA LEU A 34 1.31 -7.85 14.09
C LEU A 34 0.27 -7.84 15.21
N LEU A 35 -0.90 -7.26 14.98
CA LEU A 35 -1.97 -7.21 15.97
C LEU A 35 -2.49 -8.60 16.37
N PRO A 36 -2.89 -9.50 15.43
CA PRO A 36 -3.33 -10.85 15.77
C PRO A 36 -2.26 -11.68 16.48
N LEU A 37 -0.98 -11.53 16.13
CA LEU A 37 0.11 -12.23 16.81
C LEU A 37 0.25 -11.84 18.28
N MET A 38 -0.17 -10.62 18.63
CA MET A 38 -0.15 -10.13 20.01
C MET A 38 -1.40 -10.53 20.83
N PHE A 39 -2.42 -11.14 20.22
CA PHE A 39 -3.66 -11.52 20.91
C PHE A 39 -3.44 -12.38 22.15
N PRO A 40 -2.62 -13.45 22.12
CA PRO A 40 -2.35 -14.24 23.34
C PRO A 40 -1.79 -13.37 24.46
N LYS A 41 -0.90 -12.44 24.13
CA LYS A 41 -0.30 -11.55 25.11
C LYS A 41 -1.30 -10.54 25.67
N PHE A 42 -2.20 -10.02 24.84
CA PHE A 42 -3.26 -9.10 25.28
C PHE A 42 -4.27 -9.80 26.19
N ILE A 43 -4.61 -11.06 25.89
CA ILE A 43 -5.47 -11.88 26.78
C ILE A 43 -4.77 -12.08 28.13
N GLU A 44 -3.51 -12.49 28.11
CA GLU A 44 -2.74 -12.76 29.34
C GLU A 44 -2.56 -11.50 30.19
N THR A 45 -2.25 -10.35 29.57
CA THR A 45 -1.86 -9.13 30.29
C THR A 45 -3.06 -8.29 30.72
N PHE A 46 -4.09 -8.19 29.88
CA PHE A 46 -5.23 -7.30 30.05
C PHE A 46 -6.56 -8.03 30.29
N GLY A 47 -6.59 -9.35 30.11
CA GLY A 47 -7.80 -10.14 30.26
C GLY A 47 -8.86 -9.92 29.17
N PHE A 48 -8.46 -9.43 27.99
CA PHE A 48 -9.40 -9.18 26.91
C PHE A 48 -9.99 -10.46 26.33
N SER A 49 -11.26 -10.38 25.96
CA SER A 49 -11.97 -11.45 25.26
C SER A 49 -11.61 -11.49 23.79
N TYR A 50 -11.81 -12.64 23.14
CA TYR A 50 -11.66 -12.77 21.68
C TYR A 50 -12.58 -11.82 20.90
N SER A 51 -13.76 -11.49 21.46
CA SER A 51 -14.69 -10.53 20.85
C SER A 51 -14.12 -9.11 20.82
N GLU A 52 -13.49 -8.66 21.90
CA GLU A 52 -12.82 -7.36 21.96
C GLU A 52 -11.64 -7.30 20.99
N LEU A 53 -10.86 -8.36 20.91
CA LEU A 53 -9.73 -8.45 19.97
C LEU A 53 -10.21 -8.51 18.50
N GLY A 54 -11.31 -9.22 18.25
CA GLY A 54 -11.98 -9.22 16.95
C GLY A 54 -12.48 -7.85 16.54
N LEU A 55 -12.98 -7.04 17.51
CA LEU A 55 -13.41 -5.67 17.25
C LEU A 55 -12.22 -4.76 16.87
N LEU A 56 -11.05 -4.94 17.49
CA LEU A 56 -9.82 -4.22 17.06
C LEU A 56 -9.50 -4.46 15.60
N MET A 57 -9.56 -5.73 15.16
CA MET A 57 -9.33 -6.08 13.76
C MET A 57 -10.42 -5.52 12.85
N SER A 58 -11.66 -5.54 13.28
CA SER A 58 -12.79 -4.97 12.53
C SER A 58 -12.60 -3.48 12.30
N VAL A 59 -12.21 -2.72 13.33
CA VAL A 59 -11.91 -1.29 13.21
C VAL A 59 -10.77 -1.06 12.22
N PHE A 60 -9.67 -1.81 12.35
CA PHE A 60 -8.57 -1.74 11.40
C PHE A 60 -9.05 -1.93 9.95
N PHE A 61 -9.78 -3.00 9.65
CA PHE A 61 -10.24 -3.29 8.30
C PHE A 61 -11.26 -2.29 7.77
N VAL A 62 -12.19 -1.82 8.61
CA VAL A 62 -13.18 -0.81 8.21
C VAL A 62 -12.50 0.52 7.88
N VAL A 63 -11.60 0.99 8.75
CA VAL A 63 -10.86 2.24 8.52
C VAL A 63 -9.98 2.12 7.27
N SER A 64 -9.29 0.99 7.11
CA SER A 64 -8.46 0.74 5.93
C SER A 64 -9.31 0.67 4.65
N GLY A 65 -10.40 -0.06 4.65
CA GLY A 65 -11.26 -0.22 3.46
C GLY A 65 -11.94 1.09 3.05
N VAL A 66 -12.53 1.83 3.99
CA VAL A 66 -13.14 3.14 3.73
C VAL A 66 -12.07 4.15 3.28
N GLY A 67 -10.93 4.17 3.96
CA GLY A 67 -9.82 5.06 3.62
C GLY A 67 -9.28 4.77 2.22
N GLN A 68 -9.19 3.50 1.82
CA GLN A 68 -8.69 3.08 0.50
C GLN A 68 -9.55 3.64 -0.65
N ALA A 69 -10.88 3.70 -0.47
CA ALA A 69 -11.76 4.31 -1.46
C ALA A 69 -11.46 5.80 -1.68
N SER A 70 -10.96 6.50 -0.66
CA SER A 70 -10.61 7.93 -0.72
C SER A 70 -9.14 8.19 -1.07
N ALA A 71 -8.27 7.19 -0.87
CA ALA A 71 -6.83 7.35 -0.99
C ALA A 71 -6.39 7.61 -2.44
N GLY A 72 -7.08 7.07 -3.44
CA GLY A 72 -6.83 7.38 -4.84
C GLY A 72 -6.94 8.87 -5.13
N PHE A 73 -8.01 9.49 -4.65
CA PHE A 73 -8.23 10.94 -4.80
C PHE A 73 -7.14 11.78 -4.09
N LEU A 74 -6.64 11.30 -2.96
CA LEU A 74 -5.55 11.95 -2.24
C LEU A 74 -4.23 11.86 -3.01
N VAL A 75 -3.96 10.70 -3.62
CA VAL A 75 -2.79 10.48 -4.49
C VAL A 75 -2.85 11.38 -5.73
N ASP A 76 -4.02 11.54 -6.33
CA ASP A 76 -4.21 12.41 -7.49
C ASP A 76 -3.96 13.89 -7.16
N ARG A 77 -4.31 14.33 -5.95
CA ARG A 77 -4.11 15.72 -5.52
C ARG A 77 -2.71 16.04 -5.00
N LEU A 78 -2.15 15.17 -4.18
CA LEU A 78 -0.90 15.41 -3.47
C LEU A 78 0.30 14.72 -4.14
N GLY A 79 0.04 13.75 -5.00
CA GLY A 79 1.05 12.88 -5.57
C GLY A 79 1.36 11.66 -4.67
N ALA A 80 1.90 10.60 -5.28
CA ALA A 80 2.11 9.32 -4.60
C ALA A 80 3.16 9.38 -3.48
N LYS A 81 4.25 10.14 -3.66
CA LYS A 81 5.35 10.19 -2.67
C LYS A 81 4.93 10.74 -1.30
N PRO A 82 4.31 11.94 -1.19
CA PRO A 82 3.91 12.48 0.11
C PRO A 82 2.84 11.61 0.77
N VAL A 83 1.94 11.00 0.00
CA VAL A 83 0.95 10.07 0.54
C VAL A 83 1.61 8.82 1.10
N LEU A 84 2.63 8.26 0.43
CA LEU A 84 3.41 7.13 0.94
C LEU A 84 4.12 7.47 2.26
N TYR A 85 4.76 8.65 2.34
CA TYR A 85 5.41 9.07 3.58
C TYR A 85 4.41 9.25 4.73
N GLY A 86 3.24 9.81 4.43
CA GLY A 86 2.14 9.91 5.38
C GLY A 86 1.66 8.53 5.88
N ALA A 87 1.50 7.58 4.98
CA ALA A 87 1.12 6.20 5.30
C ALA A 87 2.14 5.54 6.23
N LEU A 88 3.44 5.65 5.92
CA LEU A 88 4.52 5.12 6.76
C LEU A 88 4.58 5.80 8.13
N ALA A 89 4.35 7.11 8.19
CA ALA A 89 4.27 7.84 9.45
C ALA A 89 3.09 7.37 10.33
N PHE A 90 1.92 7.10 9.73
CA PHE A 90 0.79 6.52 10.46
C PHE A 90 1.09 5.12 10.97
N LEU A 91 1.78 4.26 10.19
CA LEU A 91 2.20 2.94 10.66
C LEU A 91 3.18 3.05 11.83
N ALA A 92 4.17 3.92 11.75
CA ALA A 92 5.12 4.14 12.84
C ALA A 92 4.42 4.66 14.11
N LEU A 93 3.49 5.60 13.96
CA LEU A 93 2.70 6.13 15.07
C LEU A 93 1.79 5.05 15.67
N ALA A 94 1.21 4.19 14.84
CA ALA A 94 0.41 3.06 15.29
C ALA A 94 1.23 2.06 16.11
N CYS A 95 2.44 1.73 15.69
CA CYS A 95 3.36 0.89 16.45
C CYS A 95 3.73 1.55 17.80
N LEU A 96 4.00 2.84 17.80
CA LEU A 96 4.31 3.59 19.01
C LEU A 96 3.12 3.60 19.98
N THR A 97 1.92 3.90 19.49
CA THR A 97 0.71 3.89 20.34
C THR A 97 0.40 2.49 20.86
N ALA A 98 0.60 1.43 20.05
CA ALA A 98 0.45 0.06 20.49
C ALA A 98 1.41 -0.29 21.62
N SER A 99 2.68 0.13 21.51
CA SER A 99 3.72 -0.17 22.52
C SER A 99 3.49 0.56 23.84
N LEU A 100 2.83 1.69 23.81
CA LEU A 100 2.49 2.51 24.99
C LEU A 100 1.09 2.22 25.54
N ALA A 101 0.30 1.41 24.84
CA ALA A 101 -1.07 1.14 25.21
C ALA A 101 -1.17 0.36 26.53
N GLN A 102 -1.87 0.91 27.52
CA GLN A 102 -2.18 0.29 28.80
C GLN A 102 -3.68 0.01 28.96
N SER A 103 -4.45 0.21 27.91
CA SER A 103 -5.89 0.07 27.92
C SER A 103 -6.42 -0.34 26.54
N TYR A 104 -7.65 -0.86 26.53
CA TYR A 104 -8.34 -1.19 25.30
C TYR A 104 -8.49 0.03 24.36
N ALA A 105 -8.76 1.21 24.91
CA ALA A 105 -8.86 2.44 24.13
C ALA A 105 -7.54 2.80 23.43
N GLY A 106 -6.39 2.58 24.08
CA GLY A 106 -5.09 2.78 23.46
C GLY A 106 -4.84 1.83 22.29
N LEU A 107 -5.24 0.56 22.43
CA LEU A 107 -5.16 -0.42 21.33
C LEU A 107 -6.13 -0.09 20.20
N MET A 108 -7.33 0.43 20.53
CA MET A 108 -8.29 0.88 19.52
C MET A 108 -7.75 2.06 18.70
N LEU A 109 -7.10 3.02 19.36
CA LEU A 109 -6.41 4.12 18.68
C LEU A 109 -5.30 3.58 17.76
N SER A 110 -4.50 2.64 18.24
CA SER A 110 -3.47 2.01 17.43
C SER A 110 -4.06 1.29 16.21
N ALA A 111 -5.11 0.50 16.38
CA ALA A 111 -5.80 -0.18 15.28
C ALA A 111 -6.34 0.81 14.23
N THR A 112 -6.88 1.95 14.68
CA THR A 112 -7.34 3.03 13.79
C THR A 112 -6.17 3.64 12.99
N LEU A 113 -5.06 3.93 13.65
CA LEU A 113 -3.86 4.47 13.01
C LEU A 113 -3.24 3.48 12.02
N PHE A 114 -3.22 2.17 12.36
CA PHE A 114 -2.82 1.12 11.42
C PHE A 114 -3.72 1.11 10.17
N GLY A 115 -5.04 1.23 10.35
CA GLY A 115 -5.99 1.30 9.24
C GLY A 115 -5.76 2.52 8.34
N LEU A 116 -5.52 3.70 8.93
CA LEU A 116 -5.21 4.94 8.19
C LEU A 116 -3.88 4.83 7.43
N GLY A 117 -2.84 4.25 8.03
CA GLY A 117 -1.59 4.00 7.34
C GLY A 117 -1.77 3.01 6.19
N ASN A 118 -2.50 1.93 6.44
CA ASN A 118 -2.67 0.87 5.46
C ASN A 118 -3.48 1.26 4.22
N CYS A 119 -4.46 2.14 4.34
CA CYS A 119 -5.41 2.46 3.27
C CYS A 119 -4.76 3.03 2.00
N SER A 120 -3.59 3.64 2.12
CA SER A 120 -2.95 4.36 1.01
C SER A 120 -2.02 3.50 0.15
N PHE A 121 -1.59 2.32 0.61
CA PHE A 121 -0.55 1.55 -0.07
C PHE A 121 -0.96 1.11 -1.47
N HIS A 122 -2.13 0.50 -1.64
CA HIS A 122 -2.55 0.01 -2.95
C HIS A 122 -2.61 1.09 -4.04
N PRO A 123 -3.29 2.24 -3.86
CA PRO A 123 -3.30 3.29 -4.88
C PRO A 123 -1.94 3.96 -5.08
N VAL A 124 -1.13 4.10 -4.02
CA VAL A 124 0.22 4.68 -4.12
C VAL A 124 1.14 3.77 -4.91
N ASP A 125 1.18 2.48 -4.57
CA ASP A 125 2.06 1.50 -5.22
C ASP A 125 1.74 1.41 -6.70
N PHE A 126 0.46 1.31 -7.04
CA PHE A 126 0.01 1.27 -8.43
C PHE A 126 0.41 2.53 -9.21
N THR A 127 0.26 3.70 -8.59
CA THR A 127 0.64 4.98 -9.21
C THR A 127 2.15 5.08 -9.42
N ILE A 128 2.97 4.70 -8.41
CA ILE A 128 4.43 4.76 -8.53
C ILE A 128 4.93 3.78 -9.59
N LEU A 129 4.43 2.56 -9.61
CA LEU A 129 4.82 1.56 -10.60
C LEU A 129 4.45 1.99 -12.01
N ASN A 130 3.25 2.51 -12.23
CA ASN A 130 2.82 2.98 -13.54
C ASN A 130 3.59 4.21 -14.04
N GLN A 131 4.03 5.09 -13.14
CA GLN A 131 4.76 6.30 -13.51
C GLN A 131 6.26 6.10 -13.68
N ARG A 132 6.84 5.11 -13.01
CA ARG A 132 8.29 4.97 -12.89
C ARG A 132 8.87 3.77 -13.60
N VAL A 133 8.11 2.69 -13.73
CA VAL A 133 8.58 1.49 -14.43
C VAL A 133 8.30 1.66 -15.90
N SER A 134 9.37 1.68 -16.69
CA SER A 134 9.28 1.75 -18.15
C SER A 134 8.51 0.53 -18.68
N LEU A 135 7.61 0.76 -19.64
CA LEU A 135 6.78 -0.25 -20.30
C LEU A 135 7.44 -0.81 -21.58
N PRO A 136 8.60 -1.49 -21.55
CA PRO A 136 9.17 -2.07 -22.76
C PRO A 136 8.46 -3.37 -23.17
N ARG A 137 7.61 -3.94 -22.31
CA ARG A 137 7.04 -5.27 -22.58
C ARG A 137 5.64 -5.31 -23.15
N GLN A 138 4.87 -4.25 -23.08
CA GLN A 138 3.54 -4.24 -23.71
C GLN A 138 3.61 -3.97 -25.22
N SER A 139 4.59 -3.26 -25.71
CA SER A 139 4.73 -2.98 -27.14
C SER A 139 5.13 -4.19 -28.00
N ASN A 140 5.86 -5.15 -27.42
CA ASN A 140 6.29 -6.35 -28.16
C ASN A 140 5.19 -7.41 -28.32
N THR A 141 4.08 -7.34 -27.58
CA THR A 141 2.98 -8.28 -27.73
C THR A 141 1.95 -7.77 -28.76
N GLN A 142 1.91 -6.47 -29.04
CA GLN A 142 1.04 -5.90 -30.06
C GLN A 142 1.66 -5.82 -31.46
N SER A 143 2.99 -5.85 -31.55
CA SER A 143 3.68 -5.90 -32.85
C SER A 143 3.80 -7.32 -33.45
N GLY A 144 3.30 -8.32 -32.76
CA GLY A 144 3.24 -9.71 -33.24
C GLY A 144 2.00 -10.08 -34.04
N CYS A 145 1.10 -9.11 -34.33
CA CYS A 145 0.02 -9.37 -35.27
C CYS A 145 0.56 -9.24 -36.71
N PRO A 146 0.66 -10.33 -37.49
CA PRO A 146 1.06 -10.22 -38.87
C PRO A 146 0.04 -9.38 -39.62
N ALA A 147 0.50 -8.34 -40.31
CA ALA A 147 -0.32 -7.55 -41.20
C ALA A 147 -1.06 -8.50 -42.15
N VAL A 148 -2.37 -8.45 -42.14
CA VAL A 148 -3.21 -9.18 -43.08
C VAL A 148 -2.88 -8.63 -44.49
N PRO A 149 -2.30 -9.46 -45.40
CA PRO A 149 -2.05 -8.99 -46.77
C PRO A 149 -3.36 -8.99 -47.50
N GLY A 150 -3.82 -7.83 -47.91
CA GLY A 150 -4.86 -7.72 -48.90
C GLY A 150 -6.10 -6.94 -48.50
N GLU A 151 -5.99 -5.62 -48.48
CA GLU A 151 -7.12 -4.78 -48.82
C GLU A 151 -6.62 -3.66 -49.72
N LYS A 152 -6.66 -3.99 -51.02
CA LYS A 152 -6.56 -2.99 -52.11
C LYS A 152 -7.99 -2.60 -52.49
N SER A 153 -8.30 -1.38 -52.38
CA SER A 153 -9.13 -0.63 -53.36
C SER A 153 -9.11 0.84 -53.02
#